data_c67f0700db293f185cf9b80af1204e8a
#
_entry.id   c67f0700db293f185cf9b80af1204e8a
#
_cell.length_a   1.000
_cell.length_b   1.000
_cell.length_c   1.000
_cell.angle_alpha   90.00
_cell.angle_beta   90.00
_cell.angle_gamma   90.00
#
_symmetry.space_group_name_H-M   'P 1'
#
loop_
_entity.id
_entity.type
_entity.pdbx_description
1 polymer ?
#
loop_
_entity_poly.entity_id
_entity_poly.type
_entity_poly.pdbx_seq_one_letter_code
_entity_poly.pdbx_strand_id
1 'polypeptide(L)'
;MHVLDLLQSDSLGLTLLWGDEDLLGQEVNGVTATDLEEPGRFLGPGELVLSGLVWWTAGDLAKADRFVSALAAAGATALLAGEETHGKVPDELVAACRAHRVPLVAVPARTSFRAVTEAVYLRQWGDLSRRPTRLFALPENVRGELSGLLEGGAGPAELLDRACAHLGPVACYLLTATGRTVARTPCAPAVPARRPGSVRGGVFLRVEAESSPYDAWHLYVPDADAAPPRVLHEMAEVFAQYREGQARRAAARRAAGQELIGVLSGDGPADPGVLEEALGAAGLPAGGPYRVLVATSGDALAEALGHLGEAARYAVGDSAAVLYEDPGAEGDVTGRLRSVWPLLQACGGSAPEAGADTALRLGVGSSATGAQGLRASLGQARFALAAAGPEAPVRGVEQLDTLAELLAGVPREVRAVFGTRTLGALGEGMLRETLEVFLANNCSWTRTAEALHLHVNTVHYRIERVETLTGRDLSRLDHKLDLYAALRCL
;
A
#
# COMPACT_ATOMS: atom_id res chain seq x y z
N MET A 1 1.41 -14.68 28.35
CA MET A 1 0.31 -15.60 28.70
C MET A 1 0.20 -16.64 27.61
N HIS A 2 -0.05 -17.94 27.97
CA HIS A 2 -0.15 -19.06 27.02
C HIS A 2 -1.59 -19.60 26.97
N VAL A 3 -1.93 -20.36 25.94
CA VAL A 3 -3.27 -20.99 25.81
C VAL A 3 -3.54 -21.96 26.99
N LEU A 4 -2.51 -22.66 27.46
CA LEU A 4 -2.58 -23.51 28.67
C LEU A 4 -3.06 -22.74 29.89
N ASP A 5 -2.63 -21.50 30.08
CA ASP A 5 -3.02 -20.67 31.22
C ASP A 5 -4.52 -20.35 31.20
N LEU A 6 -5.08 -20.19 30.00
CA LEU A 6 -6.51 -19.91 29.83
C LEU A 6 -7.36 -21.16 30.15
N LEU A 7 -6.89 -22.33 29.75
CA LEU A 7 -7.55 -23.64 30.05
C LEU A 7 -7.60 -23.94 31.54
N GLN A 8 -6.65 -23.45 32.34
CA GLN A 8 -6.64 -23.60 33.80
C GLN A 8 -7.63 -22.71 34.54
N SER A 9 -8.38 -21.87 33.81
CA SER A 9 -9.36 -20.94 34.39
C SER A 9 -10.71 -21.63 34.55
N ASP A 10 -10.97 -22.24 35.68
CA ASP A 10 -12.22 -22.96 35.98
C ASP A 10 -13.47 -22.11 35.75
N SER A 11 -13.38 -20.79 35.95
CA SER A 11 -14.50 -19.86 35.79
C SER A 11 -15.01 -19.76 34.34
N LEU A 12 -14.18 -20.08 33.35
CA LEU A 12 -14.57 -20.01 31.95
C LEU A 12 -15.13 -21.33 31.42
N GLY A 13 -14.82 -22.45 32.08
CA GLY A 13 -15.30 -23.78 31.71
C GLY A 13 -14.89 -24.23 30.31
N LEU A 14 -13.75 -23.72 29.82
CA LEU A 14 -13.23 -24.07 28.50
C LEU A 14 -12.79 -25.53 28.41
N THR A 15 -13.01 -26.18 27.28
CA THR A 15 -12.64 -27.56 27.05
C THR A 15 -11.70 -27.68 25.86
N LEU A 16 -10.51 -28.26 26.07
CA LEU A 16 -9.61 -28.56 24.97
C LEU A 16 -10.16 -29.70 24.12
N LEU A 17 -10.38 -29.46 22.83
CA LEU A 17 -10.81 -30.49 21.88
C LEU A 17 -9.64 -31.08 21.10
N TRP A 18 -8.65 -30.25 20.79
CA TRP A 18 -7.42 -30.69 20.13
C TRP A 18 -6.30 -29.65 20.33
N GLY A 19 -5.05 -30.14 20.55
CA GLY A 19 -3.82 -29.35 20.63
C GLY A 19 -2.72 -30.11 21.36
N ASP A 20 -1.49 -29.99 20.83
CA ASP A 20 -0.28 -30.56 21.46
C ASP A 20 0.28 -29.57 22.48
N GLU A 21 1.04 -30.04 23.49
CA GLU A 21 1.64 -29.21 24.55
C GLU A 21 2.50 -28.07 23.97
N ASP A 22 3.29 -28.33 22.91
CA ASP A 22 4.13 -27.34 22.26
C ASP A 22 3.29 -26.20 21.62
N LEU A 23 2.14 -26.53 21.04
CA LEU A 23 1.24 -25.55 20.43
C LEU A 23 0.48 -24.73 21.48
N LEU A 24 0.08 -25.38 22.58
CA LEU A 24 -0.61 -24.73 23.70
C LEU A 24 0.32 -23.85 24.54
N GLY A 25 1.63 -24.07 24.46
CA GLY A 25 2.67 -23.23 25.05
C GLY A 25 3.03 -21.98 24.26
N GLN A 26 2.38 -21.71 23.14
CA GLN A 26 2.63 -20.49 22.37
C GLN A 26 2.06 -19.25 23.08
N GLU A 27 2.78 -18.12 22.96
CA GLU A 27 2.38 -16.87 23.58
C GLU A 27 1.18 -16.24 22.84
N VAL A 28 0.20 -15.77 23.61
CA VAL A 28 -0.99 -15.11 23.13
C VAL A 28 -0.74 -13.60 23.09
N ASN A 29 -0.80 -12.99 21.90
CA ASN A 29 -0.56 -11.57 21.70
C ASN A 29 -1.85 -10.73 21.71
N GLY A 30 -2.99 -11.34 21.41
CA GLY A 30 -4.27 -10.65 21.33
C GLY A 30 -5.44 -11.61 21.17
N VAL A 31 -6.64 -11.06 21.12
CA VAL A 31 -7.89 -11.80 20.91
C VAL A 31 -8.73 -11.10 19.83
N THR A 32 -9.10 -11.85 18.82
CA THR A 32 -10.01 -11.37 17.76
C THR A 32 -11.25 -12.25 17.70
N ALA A 33 -12.44 -11.63 17.78
CA ALA A 33 -13.71 -12.32 17.58
C ALA A 33 -14.19 -12.11 16.14
N THR A 34 -14.44 -13.19 15.41
CA THR A 34 -14.88 -13.13 14.00
C THR A 34 -15.71 -14.33 13.60
N ASP A 35 -16.75 -14.09 12.81
CA ASP A 35 -17.56 -15.09 12.11
C ASP A 35 -17.46 -14.95 10.58
N LEU A 36 -16.41 -14.32 10.07
CA LEU A 36 -16.12 -14.25 8.64
C LEU A 36 -15.61 -15.61 8.14
N GLU A 37 -16.00 -16.00 6.92
CA GLU A 37 -15.52 -17.23 6.29
C GLU A 37 -14.03 -17.21 5.97
N GLU A 38 -13.49 -16.02 5.68
CA GLU A 38 -12.07 -15.80 5.35
C GLU A 38 -11.48 -14.68 6.24
N PRO A 39 -11.17 -14.98 7.52
CA PRO A 39 -10.72 -13.96 8.47
C PRO A 39 -9.25 -13.57 8.33
N GLY A 40 -8.45 -14.28 7.53
CA GLY A 40 -6.98 -14.17 7.51
C GLY A 40 -6.41 -12.76 7.36
N ARG A 41 -7.10 -11.88 6.63
CA ARG A 41 -6.66 -10.48 6.43
C ARG A 41 -6.86 -9.57 7.65
N PHE A 42 -7.65 -10.00 8.64
CA PHE A 42 -7.96 -9.23 9.85
C PHE A 42 -7.24 -9.78 11.09
N LEU A 43 -6.47 -10.87 10.93
CA LEU A 43 -5.79 -11.53 12.00
C LEU A 43 -4.30 -11.17 12.03
N GLY A 44 -3.79 -10.89 13.22
CA GLY A 44 -2.36 -10.79 13.49
C GLY A 44 -1.76 -12.11 13.96
N PRO A 45 -0.44 -12.31 13.80
CA PRO A 45 0.23 -13.48 14.32
C PRO A 45 0.20 -13.52 15.86
N GLY A 46 -0.05 -14.69 16.42
CA GLY A 46 -0.13 -14.88 17.87
C GLY A 46 -1.49 -14.55 18.48
N GLU A 47 -2.53 -14.30 17.69
CA GLU A 47 -3.88 -14.03 18.22
C GLU A 47 -4.68 -15.29 18.53
N LEU A 48 -5.50 -15.21 19.58
CA LEU A 48 -6.60 -16.15 19.81
C LEU A 48 -7.80 -15.72 18.95
N VAL A 49 -8.39 -16.65 18.24
CA VAL A 49 -9.57 -16.39 17.42
C VAL A 49 -10.81 -16.96 18.11
N LEU A 50 -11.79 -16.08 18.40
CA LEU A 50 -13.11 -16.45 18.90
C LEU A 50 -14.09 -16.50 17.73
N SER A 51 -14.82 -17.60 17.56
CA SER A 51 -15.85 -17.73 16.53
C SER A 51 -17.10 -18.41 17.08
N GLY A 52 -18.28 -17.79 16.82
CA GLY A 52 -19.59 -18.38 17.10
C GLY A 52 -19.98 -19.45 16.10
N LEU A 53 -19.14 -19.73 15.10
CA LEU A 53 -19.37 -20.69 14.02
C LEU A 53 -20.63 -20.40 13.18
N VAL A 54 -21.05 -19.12 13.11
CA VAL A 54 -22.22 -18.71 12.33
C VAL A 54 -22.05 -18.98 10.83
N TRP A 55 -20.80 -18.94 10.36
CA TRP A 55 -20.41 -19.22 8.97
C TRP A 55 -20.48 -20.72 8.62
N TRP A 56 -20.46 -21.60 9.61
CA TRP A 56 -20.38 -23.06 9.36
C TRP A 56 -21.76 -23.62 8.97
N THR A 57 -21.75 -24.60 8.04
CA THR A 57 -22.93 -25.31 7.59
C THR A 57 -22.66 -26.81 7.62
N ALA A 58 -23.56 -27.61 8.16
CA ALA A 58 -23.40 -29.05 8.27
C ALA A 58 -23.17 -29.71 6.90
N GLY A 59 -22.13 -30.53 6.78
CA GLY A 59 -21.78 -31.27 5.57
C GLY A 59 -20.83 -30.54 4.60
N ASP A 60 -20.46 -29.29 4.85
CA ASP A 60 -19.48 -28.56 4.03
C ASP A 60 -18.06 -28.65 4.64
N LEU A 61 -17.40 -29.81 4.42
CA LEU A 61 -16.01 -30.06 4.85
C LEU A 61 -15.00 -29.05 4.28
N ALA A 62 -15.24 -28.60 3.04
CA ALA A 62 -14.34 -27.67 2.36
C ALA A 62 -14.34 -26.29 3.03
N LYS A 63 -15.46 -25.91 3.63
CA LYS A 63 -15.59 -24.62 4.31
C LYS A 63 -14.82 -24.59 5.62
N ALA A 64 -14.90 -25.67 6.42
CA ALA A 64 -14.11 -25.82 7.64
C ALA A 64 -12.59 -25.82 7.34
N ASP A 65 -12.17 -26.53 6.30
CA ASP A 65 -10.77 -26.60 5.88
C ASP A 65 -10.22 -25.23 5.45
N ARG A 66 -10.98 -24.47 4.60
CA ARG A 66 -10.59 -23.11 4.18
C ARG A 66 -10.46 -22.16 5.37
N PHE A 67 -11.43 -22.17 6.28
CA PHE A 67 -11.41 -21.31 7.46
C PHE A 67 -10.18 -21.57 8.32
N VAL A 68 -9.93 -22.84 8.68
CA VAL A 68 -8.79 -23.21 9.54
C VAL A 68 -7.45 -23.00 8.83
N SER A 69 -7.38 -23.26 7.52
CA SER A 69 -6.20 -22.94 6.71
C SER A 69 -5.86 -21.44 6.74
N ALA A 70 -6.89 -20.57 6.67
CA ALA A 70 -6.71 -19.12 6.77
C ALA A 70 -6.19 -18.70 8.17
N LEU A 71 -6.68 -19.35 9.26
CA LEU A 71 -6.17 -19.12 10.61
C LEU A 71 -4.70 -19.54 10.74
N ALA A 72 -4.35 -20.72 10.23
CA ALA A 72 -2.98 -21.22 10.25
C ALA A 72 -2.03 -20.31 9.47
N ALA A 73 -2.45 -19.86 8.28
CA ALA A 73 -1.68 -18.94 7.43
C ALA A 73 -1.47 -17.56 8.09
N ALA A 74 -2.45 -17.09 8.87
CA ALA A 74 -2.35 -15.85 9.63
C ALA A 74 -1.49 -16.01 10.92
N GLY A 75 -1.11 -17.21 11.30
CA GLY A 75 -0.35 -17.48 12.53
C GLY A 75 -1.20 -17.37 13.80
N ALA A 76 -2.48 -17.71 13.74
CA ALA A 76 -3.34 -17.76 14.92
C ALA A 76 -2.86 -18.80 15.93
N THR A 77 -2.84 -18.44 17.21
CA THR A 77 -2.36 -19.31 18.30
C THR A 77 -3.34 -20.41 18.64
N ALA A 78 -4.63 -20.13 18.62
CA ALA A 78 -5.70 -21.11 18.81
C ALA A 78 -7.05 -20.60 18.29
N LEU A 79 -7.95 -21.53 17.98
CA LEU A 79 -9.37 -21.25 17.71
C LEU A 79 -10.18 -21.62 18.96
N LEU A 80 -10.98 -20.67 19.45
CA LEU A 80 -11.97 -20.82 20.50
C LEU A 80 -13.36 -20.84 19.88
N ALA A 81 -13.97 -22.00 19.79
CA ALA A 81 -15.22 -22.23 19.10
C ALA A 81 -16.40 -22.24 20.09
N GLY A 82 -17.39 -21.34 19.88
CA GLY A 82 -18.59 -21.24 20.69
C GLY A 82 -19.57 -22.39 20.44
N GLU A 83 -20.10 -22.98 21.51
CA GLU A 83 -21.13 -24.05 21.43
C GLU A 83 -22.56 -23.53 21.34
N GLU A 84 -22.78 -22.20 21.46
CA GLU A 84 -24.11 -21.61 21.52
C GLU A 84 -24.92 -21.86 20.23
N THR A 85 -24.28 -21.76 19.07
CA THR A 85 -24.96 -21.86 17.76
C THR A 85 -25.35 -23.29 17.38
N HIS A 86 -24.49 -24.28 17.68
CA HIS A 86 -24.64 -25.65 17.19
C HIS A 86 -24.73 -26.69 18.34
N GLY A 87 -24.77 -26.27 19.60
CA GLY A 87 -24.84 -27.14 20.78
C GLY A 87 -23.54 -27.87 21.12
N LYS A 88 -22.71 -28.14 20.12
CA LYS A 88 -21.34 -28.68 20.25
C LYS A 88 -20.50 -28.23 19.07
N VAL A 89 -19.17 -28.25 19.25
CA VAL A 89 -18.24 -27.98 18.15
C VAL A 89 -18.27 -29.15 17.15
N PRO A 90 -18.43 -28.90 15.84
CA PRO A 90 -18.52 -29.94 14.81
C PRO A 90 -17.24 -30.78 14.71
N ASP A 91 -17.39 -32.11 14.49
CA ASP A 91 -16.25 -33.02 14.36
C ASP A 91 -15.40 -32.71 13.11
N GLU A 92 -16.02 -32.15 12.06
CA GLU A 92 -15.34 -31.68 10.86
C GLU A 92 -14.36 -30.54 11.16
N LEU A 93 -14.73 -29.63 12.05
CA LEU A 93 -13.86 -28.52 12.47
C LEU A 93 -12.68 -29.07 13.30
N VAL A 94 -12.92 -30.07 14.17
CA VAL A 94 -11.86 -30.75 14.91
C VAL A 94 -10.86 -31.40 13.96
N ALA A 95 -11.35 -32.07 12.90
CA ALA A 95 -10.52 -32.69 11.88
C ALA A 95 -9.66 -31.67 11.12
N ALA A 96 -10.26 -30.54 10.69
CA ALA A 96 -9.56 -29.45 10.02
C ALA A 96 -8.49 -28.81 10.92
N CYS A 97 -8.82 -28.52 12.18
CA CYS A 97 -7.86 -27.98 13.15
C CYS A 97 -6.66 -28.89 13.37
N ARG A 98 -6.91 -30.22 13.41
CA ARG A 98 -5.84 -31.22 13.50
C ARG A 98 -4.95 -31.24 12.24
N ALA A 99 -5.56 -31.16 11.05
CA ALA A 99 -4.83 -31.15 9.77
C ALA A 99 -3.92 -29.93 9.62
N HIS A 100 -4.38 -28.75 10.03
CA HIS A 100 -3.65 -27.49 9.93
C HIS A 100 -2.85 -27.12 11.20
N ARG A 101 -2.84 -27.99 12.20
CA ARG A 101 -2.13 -27.78 13.47
C ARG A 101 -2.53 -26.50 14.22
N VAL A 102 -3.80 -26.16 14.23
CA VAL A 102 -4.37 -25.05 14.99
C VAL A 102 -5.06 -25.63 16.26
N PRO A 103 -4.62 -25.31 17.48
CA PRO A 103 -5.30 -25.72 18.70
C PRO A 103 -6.77 -25.31 18.70
N LEU A 104 -7.64 -26.20 19.16
CA LEU A 104 -9.08 -25.99 19.20
C LEU A 104 -9.62 -26.17 20.62
N VAL A 105 -10.28 -25.13 21.10
CA VAL A 105 -10.91 -25.08 22.43
C VAL A 105 -12.41 -24.80 22.28
N ALA A 106 -13.23 -25.58 22.95
CA ALA A 106 -14.68 -25.31 23.02
C ALA A 106 -14.99 -24.28 24.11
N VAL A 107 -15.84 -23.31 23.76
CA VAL A 107 -16.37 -22.30 24.68
C VAL A 107 -17.85 -22.64 24.94
N PRO A 108 -18.20 -23.04 26.18
CA PRO A 108 -19.57 -23.46 26.49
C PRO A 108 -20.55 -22.29 26.35
N ALA A 109 -21.81 -22.57 25.96
CA ALA A 109 -22.85 -21.57 25.70
C ALA A 109 -23.10 -20.58 26.87
N ARG A 110 -22.79 -20.98 28.11
CA ARG A 110 -22.89 -20.11 29.31
C ARG A 110 -21.76 -19.07 29.41
N THR A 111 -20.68 -19.20 28.62
CA THR A 111 -19.49 -18.35 28.70
C THR A 111 -19.47 -17.39 27.52
N SER A 112 -19.63 -16.10 27.78
CA SER A 112 -19.58 -15.09 26.71
C SER A 112 -18.16 -14.89 26.19
N PHE A 113 -18.01 -14.57 24.91
CA PHE A 113 -16.73 -14.20 24.30
C PHE A 113 -16.09 -12.99 25.00
N ARG A 114 -16.92 -12.07 25.50
CA ARG A 114 -16.48 -10.96 26.32
C ARG A 114 -15.75 -11.43 27.58
N ALA A 115 -16.30 -12.44 28.30
CA ALA A 115 -15.66 -12.96 29.52
C ALA A 115 -14.31 -13.63 29.18
N VAL A 116 -14.20 -14.30 28.05
CA VAL A 116 -12.92 -14.88 27.59
C VAL A 116 -11.92 -13.76 27.29
N THR A 117 -12.34 -12.75 26.54
CA THR A 117 -11.50 -11.58 26.19
C THR A 117 -11.03 -10.82 27.44
N GLU A 118 -11.92 -10.56 28.40
CA GLU A 118 -11.57 -9.93 29.66
C GLU A 118 -10.58 -10.80 30.47
N ALA A 119 -10.76 -12.11 30.50
CA ALA A 119 -9.84 -13.01 31.20
C ALA A 119 -8.43 -13.02 30.58
N VAL A 120 -8.34 -13.00 29.24
CA VAL A 120 -7.06 -12.88 28.53
C VAL A 120 -6.36 -11.59 28.92
N TYR A 121 -7.04 -10.47 28.79
CA TYR A 121 -6.45 -9.16 29.12
C TYR A 121 -6.09 -9.04 30.62
N LEU A 122 -6.96 -9.48 31.53
CA LEU A 122 -6.66 -9.45 32.95
C LEU A 122 -5.46 -10.31 33.33
N ARG A 123 -5.28 -11.46 32.65
CA ARG A 123 -4.14 -12.34 32.91
C ARG A 123 -2.85 -11.82 32.30
N GLN A 124 -2.92 -11.23 31.11
CA GLN A 124 -1.78 -10.50 30.54
C GLN A 124 -1.36 -9.35 31.47
N TRP A 125 -2.32 -8.64 32.07
CA TRP A 125 -2.06 -7.61 33.07
C TRP A 125 -1.50 -8.19 34.37
N GLY A 126 -1.96 -9.34 34.81
CA GLY A 126 -1.45 -10.04 36.01
C GLY A 126 -0.02 -10.50 35.87
N ASP A 127 0.36 -11.03 34.71
CA ASP A 127 1.74 -11.44 34.39
C ASP A 127 2.69 -10.25 34.30
N LEU A 128 2.21 -9.12 33.77
CA LEU A 128 2.92 -7.83 33.78
C LEU A 128 3.13 -7.32 35.22
N SER A 129 2.18 -7.55 36.14
CA SER A 129 2.26 -7.13 37.54
C SER A 129 3.23 -7.97 38.39
N ARG A 130 3.61 -9.16 37.95
CA ARG A 130 4.52 -10.07 38.68
C ARG A 130 6.00 -9.91 38.31
N ARG A 131 6.33 -9.15 37.23
CA ARG A 131 7.72 -8.78 36.91
C ARG A 131 8.17 -7.66 37.86
N PRO A 132 9.43 -7.68 38.37
CA PRO A 132 9.87 -6.70 39.36
C PRO A 132 9.68 -5.26 38.87
N THR A 133 9.04 -4.49 39.70
CA THR A 133 8.58 -3.11 39.57
C THR A 133 9.65 -2.13 39.09
N ARG A 134 9.92 -2.09 37.78
CA ARG A 134 10.54 -0.92 37.15
C ARG A 134 9.80 -0.62 35.85
N LEU A 135 8.97 0.46 35.87
CA LEU A 135 8.43 1.16 34.72
C LEU A 135 7.29 0.46 33.95
N PHE A 136 6.15 0.21 34.60
CA PHE A 136 4.94 -0.31 33.93
C PHE A 136 4.13 0.76 33.17
N ALA A 137 4.42 2.03 33.34
CA ALA A 137 3.76 3.18 32.69
C ALA A 137 4.76 4.32 32.52
N LEU A 138 4.44 5.28 31.66
CA LEU A 138 5.22 6.53 31.61
C LEU A 138 5.17 7.22 32.99
N PRO A 139 6.33 7.60 33.56
CA PRO A 139 6.36 8.36 34.79
C PRO A 139 5.55 9.66 34.67
N GLU A 140 4.89 10.07 35.75
CA GLU A 140 4.02 11.25 35.76
C GLU A 140 4.73 12.54 35.31
N ASN A 141 5.98 12.74 35.76
CA ASN A 141 6.81 13.84 35.29
C ASN A 141 7.08 13.80 33.79
N VAL A 142 7.28 12.60 33.19
CA VAL A 142 7.49 12.41 31.73
C VAL A 142 6.20 12.74 30.99
N ARG A 143 5.03 12.31 31.48
CA ARG A 143 3.74 12.68 30.88
C ARG A 143 3.51 14.19 30.89
N GLY A 144 3.75 14.84 32.01
CA GLY A 144 3.62 16.30 32.11
C GLY A 144 4.54 17.03 31.12
N GLU A 145 5.78 16.57 31.00
CA GLU A 145 6.73 17.14 30.04
C GLU A 145 6.34 16.88 28.57
N LEU A 146 5.86 15.66 28.23
CA LEU A 146 5.36 15.35 26.88
C LEU A 146 4.14 16.22 26.52
N SER A 147 3.22 16.43 27.47
CA SER A 147 2.09 17.35 27.27
C SER A 147 2.56 18.77 26.99
N GLY A 148 3.51 19.28 27.77
CA GLY A 148 4.10 20.62 27.56
C GLY A 148 4.83 20.72 26.20
N LEU A 149 5.54 19.66 25.78
CA LEU A 149 6.19 19.59 24.47
C LEU A 149 5.18 19.58 23.31
N LEU A 150 4.07 18.86 23.47
CA LEU A 150 2.98 18.85 22.50
C LEU A 150 2.36 20.24 22.32
N GLU A 151 2.05 20.90 23.41
CA GLU A 151 1.51 22.26 23.41
C GLU A 151 2.51 23.27 22.84
N GLY A 152 3.81 23.09 23.14
CA GLY A 152 4.91 23.90 22.62
C GLY A 152 5.21 23.66 21.13
N GLY A 153 4.58 22.63 20.47
CA GLY A 153 4.78 22.33 19.08
C GLY A 153 6.08 21.59 18.76
N ALA A 154 6.63 20.86 19.73
CA ALA A 154 7.82 20.03 19.57
C ALA A 154 7.64 19.02 18.43
N GLY A 155 8.76 18.66 17.77
CA GLY A 155 8.76 17.70 16.70
C GLY A 155 8.71 16.24 17.18
N PRO A 156 8.42 15.28 16.29
CA PRO A 156 8.30 13.87 16.67
C PRO A 156 9.61 13.26 17.20
N ALA A 157 10.75 13.76 16.77
CA ALA A 157 12.06 13.30 17.26
C ALA A 157 12.28 13.70 18.72
N GLU A 158 11.95 14.92 19.10
CA GLU A 158 12.06 15.42 20.47
C GLU A 158 11.08 14.70 21.41
N LEU A 159 9.83 14.50 20.96
CA LEU A 159 8.84 13.72 21.69
C LEU A 159 9.31 12.27 21.92
N LEU A 160 9.88 11.63 20.90
CA LEU A 160 10.36 10.26 21.00
C LEU A 160 11.55 10.14 21.96
N ASP A 161 12.51 11.05 21.85
CA ASP A 161 13.68 11.10 22.74
C ASP A 161 13.25 11.29 24.19
N ARG A 162 12.34 12.22 24.44
CA ARG A 162 11.82 12.46 25.80
C ARG A 162 11.03 11.27 26.34
N ALA A 163 10.17 10.66 25.52
CA ALA A 163 9.39 9.50 25.89
C ALA A 163 10.27 8.29 26.26
N CYS A 164 11.39 8.11 25.58
CA CYS A 164 12.34 7.00 25.82
C CYS A 164 13.39 7.29 26.91
N ALA A 165 13.58 8.53 27.32
CA ALA A 165 14.67 8.94 28.21
C ALA A 165 14.73 8.16 29.53
N HIS A 166 13.58 7.70 30.06
CA HIS A 166 13.49 6.93 31.30
C HIS A 166 13.76 5.41 31.14
N LEU A 167 13.78 4.92 29.90
CA LEU A 167 14.04 3.50 29.57
C LEU A 167 15.55 3.20 29.44
N GLY A 168 16.40 4.24 29.43
CA GLY A 168 17.81 4.12 29.11
C GLY A 168 18.06 4.10 27.60
N PRO A 169 19.20 3.58 27.13
CA PRO A 169 19.57 3.62 25.72
C PRO A 169 18.80 2.59 24.89
N VAL A 170 17.50 2.82 24.67
CA VAL A 170 16.62 1.97 23.87
C VAL A 170 16.56 2.45 22.44
N ALA A 171 16.82 1.54 21.48
CA ALA A 171 16.57 1.81 20.07
C ALA A 171 15.06 1.77 19.80
N CYS A 172 14.50 2.95 19.50
CA CYS A 172 13.08 3.11 19.19
C CYS A 172 12.92 3.95 17.93
N TYR A 173 11.95 3.59 17.11
CA TYR A 173 11.66 4.23 15.84
C TYR A 173 10.19 4.57 15.73
N LEU A 174 9.90 5.71 15.13
CA LEU A 174 8.58 6.05 14.62
C LEU A 174 8.63 5.93 13.09
N LEU A 175 7.89 4.98 12.55
CA LEU A 175 7.92 4.60 11.14
C LEU A 175 6.56 4.88 10.49
N THR A 176 6.56 5.23 9.20
CA THR A 176 5.32 5.27 8.40
C THR A 176 4.91 3.85 7.96
N ALA A 177 3.74 3.73 7.33
CA ALA A 177 3.25 2.49 6.74
C ALA A 177 4.22 1.86 5.72
N THR A 178 4.99 2.69 5.01
CA THR A 178 6.03 2.25 4.06
C THR A 178 7.37 1.93 4.74
N GLY A 179 7.46 2.16 6.06
CA GLY A 179 8.68 1.96 6.84
C GLY A 179 9.70 3.11 6.76
N ARG A 180 9.28 4.28 6.24
CA ARG A 180 10.10 5.48 6.30
C ARG A 180 10.22 5.94 7.76
N THR A 181 11.44 6.25 8.18
CA THR A 181 11.69 6.75 9.53
C THR A 181 11.22 8.21 9.65
N VAL A 182 10.25 8.45 10.52
CA VAL A 182 9.77 9.80 10.94
C VAL A 182 10.64 10.34 12.05
N ALA A 183 10.95 9.49 13.04
CA ALA A 183 11.83 9.81 14.15
C ALA A 183 12.53 8.53 14.64
N ARG A 184 13.67 8.69 15.29
CA ARG A 184 14.39 7.62 15.98
C ARG A 184 15.15 8.15 17.16
N THR A 185 15.34 7.32 18.18
CA THR A 185 16.18 7.68 19.33
C THR A 185 17.65 7.85 18.90
N PRO A 186 18.46 8.65 19.60
CA PRO A 186 19.85 8.91 19.22
C PRO A 186 20.72 7.65 19.13
N CYS A 187 20.43 6.63 19.96
CA CYS A 187 21.17 5.36 19.95
C CYS A 187 20.70 4.40 18.84
N ALA A 188 19.56 4.66 18.19
CA ALA A 188 19.03 3.81 17.14
C ALA A 188 19.78 4.03 15.81
N PRO A 189 20.33 2.99 15.16
CA PRO A 189 20.99 3.13 13.86
C PRO A 189 19.99 3.54 12.77
N ALA A 190 20.50 4.17 11.71
CA ALA A 190 19.68 4.42 10.53
C ALA A 190 19.30 3.09 9.86
N VAL A 191 18.02 2.92 9.57
CA VAL A 191 17.51 1.72 8.88
C VAL A 191 16.92 2.10 7.54
N PRO A 192 17.11 1.27 6.48
CA PRO A 192 16.43 1.49 5.22
C PRO A 192 14.92 1.31 5.39
N ALA A 193 14.13 2.02 4.59
CA ALA A 193 12.68 1.89 4.60
C ALA A 193 12.28 0.44 4.26
N ARG A 194 11.55 -0.20 5.19
CA ARG A 194 10.96 -1.55 5.04
C ARG A 194 9.61 -1.57 5.73
N ARG A 195 8.64 -2.19 5.08
CA ARG A 195 7.31 -2.31 5.68
C ARG A 195 7.39 -2.88 7.10
N PRO A 196 6.63 -2.33 8.07
CA PRO A 196 6.61 -2.82 9.44
C PRO A 196 6.40 -4.34 9.54
N GLY A 197 5.46 -4.92 8.79
CA GLY A 197 5.19 -6.36 8.78
C GLY A 197 6.24 -7.25 8.09
N SER A 198 7.26 -6.68 7.43
CA SER A 198 8.35 -7.44 6.78
C SER A 198 9.59 -7.61 7.66
N VAL A 199 9.66 -6.92 8.79
CA VAL A 199 10.78 -6.99 9.73
C VAL A 199 10.48 -8.09 10.74
N ARG A 200 11.37 -9.08 10.84
CA ARG A 200 11.26 -10.14 11.83
C ARG A 200 11.89 -9.70 13.15
N GLY A 201 11.16 -9.93 14.24
CA GLY A 201 11.59 -9.58 15.61
C GLY A 201 11.23 -8.16 16.04
N GLY A 202 11.25 -7.90 17.35
CA GLY A 202 10.83 -6.64 17.94
C GLY A 202 9.32 -6.48 18.09
N VAL A 203 8.93 -5.33 18.64
CA VAL A 203 7.53 -4.95 18.86
C VAL A 203 7.16 -3.84 17.89
N PHE A 204 6.07 -4.04 17.15
CA PHE A 204 5.40 -3.02 16.34
C PHE A 204 4.08 -2.64 16.98
N LEU A 205 3.88 -1.37 17.24
CA LEU A 205 2.62 -0.84 17.73
C LEU A 205 2.11 0.24 16.78
N ARG A 206 0.88 0.08 16.30
CA ARG A 206 0.23 1.06 15.44
C ARG A 206 -0.15 2.30 16.25
N VAL A 207 0.13 3.47 15.70
CA VAL A 207 -0.32 4.75 16.23
C VAL A 207 -1.67 5.06 15.62
N GLU A 208 -2.73 5.05 16.41
CA GLU A 208 -4.08 5.38 15.96
C GLU A 208 -4.18 6.89 15.67
N ALA A 209 -4.60 7.31 14.56
CA ALA A 209 -4.91 8.66 14.05
C ALA A 209 -4.68 8.76 12.54
N GLU A 210 -5.09 7.73 11.81
CA GLU A 210 -4.92 7.67 10.37
C GLU A 210 -6.22 7.96 9.62
N SER A 211 -6.06 8.52 8.43
CA SER A 211 -7.15 8.75 7.49
C SER A 211 -7.04 7.86 6.24
N SER A 212 -5.86 7.29 5.99
CA SER A 212 -5.59 6.42 4.84
C SER A 212 -4.56 5.33 5.15
N PRO A 213 -4.47 4.25 4.35
CA PRO A 213 -3.47 3.20 4.53
C PRO A 213 -2.02 3.69 4.39
N TYR A 214 -1.82 4.85 3.77
CA TYR A 214 -0.48 5.39 3.49
C TYR A 214 0.03 6.29 4.61
N ASP A 215 -0.85 6.84 5.43
CA ASP A 215 -0.47 7.77 6.50
C ASP A 215 -0.41 7.11 7.89
N ALA A 216 -0.56 5.80 7.98
CA ALA A 216 -0.42 5.05 9.23
C ALA A 216 1.01 5.15 9.79
N TRP A 217 1.12 5.39 11.10
CA TRP A 217 2.39 5.39 11.80
C TRP A 217 2.51 4.18 12.72
N HIS A 218 3.75 3.73 12.93
CA HIS A 218 4.09 2.61 13.78
C HIS A 218 5.25 2.96 14.69
N LEU A 219 5.08 2.68 15.97
CA LEU A 219 6.18 2.67 16.93
C LEU A 219 6.86 1.30 16.82
N TYR A 220 8.18 1.27 16.63
CA TYR A 220 8.95 0.06 16.47
C TYR A 220 10.12 0.02 17.46
N VAL A 221 10.21 -1.07 18.21
CA VAL A 221 11.31 -1.36 19.13
C VAL A 221 11.90 -2.71 18.73
N PRO A 222 13.17 -2.76 18.27
CA PRO A 222 13.80 -4.01 17.81
C PRO A 222 13.95 -5.06 18.91
N ASP A 223 14.21 -4.64 20.14
CA ASP A 223 14.33 -5.50 21.30
C ASP A 223 13.02 -5.46 22.09
N ALA A 224 12.25 -6.54 22.01
CA ALA A 224 10.94 -6.66 22.66
C ALA A 224 10.99 -6.49 24.20
N ASP A 225 12.13 -6.81 24.81
CA ASP A 225 12.31 -6.71 26.27
C ASP A 225 12.79 -5.32 26.71
N ALA A 226 13.20 -4.46 25.77
CA ALA A 226 13.74 -3.14 26.04
C ALA A 226 12.70 -2.13 26.56
N ALA A 227 11.41 -2.33 26.25
CA ALA A 227 10.33 -1.43 26.69
C ALA A 227 9.07 -2.20 27.06
N PRO A 228 8.46 -1.93 28.23
CA PRO A 228 7.21 -2.54 28.64
C PRO A 228 6.07 -2.20 27.65
N PRO A 229 5.19 -3.16 27.30
CA PRO A 229 4.11 -2.94 26.33
C PRO A 229 3.20 -1.75 26.69
N ARG A 230 2.91 -1.55 27.96
CA ARG A 230 2.09 -0.41 28.41
C ARG A 230 2.75 0.94 28.14
N VAL A 231 4.07 1.04 28.35
CA VAL A 231 4.81 2.27 28.02
C VAL A 231 4.72 2.56 26.54
N LEU A 232 4.83 1.54 25.69
CA LEU A 232 4.71 1.69 24.25
C LEU A 232 3.31 2.15 23.83
N HIS A 233 2.25 1.64 24.47
CA HIS A 233 0.88 2.12 24.24
C HIS A 233 0.70 3.59 24.63
N GLU A 234 1.17 3.98 25.82
CA GLU A 234 1.09 5.38 26.26
C GLU A 234 1.92 6.31 25.33
N MET A 235 3.07 5.85 24.85
CA MET A 235 3.83 6.56 23.81
C MET A 235 3.04 6.68 22.49
N ALA A 236 2.40 5.61 22.06
CA ALA A 236 1.58 5.64 20.86
C ALA A 236 0.40 6.62 20.97
N GLU A 237 -0.24 6.73 22.14
CA GLU A 237 -1.27 7.72 22.43
C GLU A 237 -0.74 9.16 22.31
N VAL A 238 0.47 9.43 22.82
CA VAL A 238 1.13 10.75 22.66
C VAL A 238 1.33 11.08 21.19
N PHE A 239 1.79 10.12 20.37
CA PHE A 239 1.94 10.33 18.92
C PHE A 239 0.60 10.43 18.19
N ALA A 240 -0.46 9.76 18.65
CA ALA A 240 -1.81 9.96 18.14
C ALA A 240 -2.28 11.40 18.36
N GLN A 241 -2.12 11.94 19.57
CA GLN A 241 -2.42 13.35 19.89
C GLN A 241 -1.58 14.32 19.06
N TYR A 242 -0.27 14.05 18.90
CA TYR A 242 0.59 14.83 18.01
C TYR A 242 0.05 14.89 16.59
N ARG A 243 -0.36 13.74 16.02
CA ARG A 243 -0.92 13.65 14.67
C ARG A 243 -2.25 14.39 14.54
N GLU A 244 -3.14 14.27 15.52
CA GLU A 244 -4.40 15.04 15.55
C GLU A 244 -4.13 16.55 15.56
N GLY A 245 -3.16 16.99 16.36
CA GLY A 245 -2.71 18.39 16.36
C GLY A 245 -2.16 18.86 15.01
N GLN A 246 -1.50 17.97 14.27
CA GLN A 246 -0.98 18.25 12.93
C GLN A 246 -2.04 18.17 11.82
N ALA A 247 -3.17 17.48 12.04
CA ALA A 247 -4.19 17.23 11.00
C ALA A 247 -4.73 18.53 10.38
N ARG A 248 -4.96 19.57 11.21
CA ARG A 248 -5.42 20.89 10.74
C ARG A 248 -4.38 21.55 9.83
N ARG A 249 -3.10 21.48 10.20
CA ARG A 249 -2.00 22.05 9.41
C ARG A 249 -1.80 21.27 8.11
N ALA A 250 -1.98 19.95 8.15
CA ALA A 250 -1.93 19.10 6.97
C ALA A 250 -3.08 19.40 6.01
N ALA A 251 -4.31 19.61 6.54
CA ALA A 251 -5.46 20.00 5.75
C ALA A 251 -5.27 21.36 5.08
N ALA A 252 -4.75 22.36 5.81
CA ALA A 252 -4.46 23.67 5.25
C ALA A 252 -3.38 23.61 4.15
N ARG A 253 -2.31 22.83 4.36
CA ARG A 253 -1.28 22.60 3.34
C ARG A 253 -1.83 21.90 2.08
N ARG A 254 -2.71 20.92 2.27
CA ARG A 254 -3.37 20.23 1.16
C ARG A 254 -4.28 21.19 0.39
N ALA A 255 -5.06 22.03 1.06
CA ALA A 255 -5.89 23.05 0.43
C ALA A 255 -5.06 24.03 -0.41
N ALA A 256 -3.95 24.55 0.11
CA ALA A 256 -3.04 25.42 -0.63
C ALA A 256 -2.41 24.69 -1.84
N GLY A 257 -2.04 23.43 -1.68
CA GLY A 257 -1.57 22.59 -2.80
C GLY A 257 -2.64 22.40 -3.87
N GLN A 258 -3.89 22.15 -3.47
CA GLN A 258 -5.02 21.99 -4.40
C GLN A 258 -5.33 23.31 -5.13
N GLU A 259 -5.26 24.45 -4.45
CA GLU A 259 -5.41 25.76 -5.07
C GLU A 259 -4.32 26.02 -6.13
N LEU A 260 -3.06 25.73 -5.80
CA LEU A 260 -1.95 25.80 -6.76
C LEU A 260 -2.20 24.93 -7.99
N ILE A 261 -2.63 23.69 -7.82
CA ILE A 261 -3.00 22.80 -8.93
C ILE A 261 -4.19 23.37 -9.73
N GLY A 262 -5.16 24.02 -9.07
CA GLY A 262 -6.27 24.72 -9.69
C GLY A 262 -5.79 25.85 -10.62
N VAL A 263 -4.86 26.67 -10.17
CA VAL A 263 -4.23 27.75 -10.98
C VAL A 263 -3.51 27.16 -12.21
N LEU A 264 -2.83 26.03 -12.05
CA LEU A 264 -2.15 25.37 -13.17
C LEU A 264 -3.12 24.69 -14.15
N SER A 265 -4.29 24.27 -13.70
CA SER A 265 -5.29 23.57 -14.52
C SER A 265 -6.21 24.53 -15.29
N GLY A 266 -6.18 25.84 -15.01
CA GLY A 266 -7.03 26.82 -15.65
C GLY A 266 -6.67 27.09 -17.11
N ASP A 267 -7.68 27.34 -17.97
CA ASP A 267 -7.53 27.53 -19.41
C ASP A 267 -7.11 28.97 -19.79
N GLY A 268 -7.17 29.95 -18.87
CA GLY A 268 -6.85 31.36 -19.12
C GLY A 268 -5.34 31.62 -19.19
N PRO A 269 -4.93 32.82 -19.65
CA PRO A 269 -3.52 33.22 -19.58
C PRO A 269 -3.05 33.13 -18.10
N ALA A 270 -1.92 32.47 -17.87
CA ALA A 270 -1.38 32.36 -16.55
C ALA A 270 -0.79 33.71 -16.11
N ASP A 271 -1.45 34.38 -15.17
CA ASP A 271 -0.91 35.57 -14.55
C ASP A 271 0.28 35.15 -13.67
N PRO A 272 1.50 35.62 -13.91
CA PRO A 272 2.67 35.29 -13.10
C PRO A 272 2.49 35.64 -11.61
N GLY A 273 1.77 36.74 -11.29
CA GLY A 273 1.53 37.18 -9.92
C GLY A 273 0.65 36.19 -9.16
N VAL A 274 -0.41 35.68 -9.79
CA VAL A 274 -1.31 34.69 -9.18
C VAL A 274 -0.56 33.37 -8.93
N LEU A 275 0.33 32.97 -9.84
CA LEU A 275 1.15 31.77 -9.62
C LEU A 275 2.14 31.97 -8.47
N GLU A 276 2.83 33.11 -8.40
CA GLU A 276 3.78 33.39 -7.32
C GLU A 276 3.10 33.41 -5.96
N GLU A 277 1.90 34.00 -5.86
CA GLU A 277 1.09 34.00 -4.65
C GLU A 277 0.69 32.57 -4.25
N ALA A 278 0.21 31.75 -5.20
CA ALA A 278 -0.17 30.36 -4.95
C ALA A 278 1.04 29.49 -4.54
N LEU A 279 2.21 29.68 -5.16
CA LEU A 279 3.45 29.01 -4.76
C LEU A 279 3.86 29.40 -3.34
N GLY A 280 3.80 30.69 -3.00
CA GLY A 280 4.11 31.19 -1.66
C GLY A 280 3.15 30.65 -0.61
N ALA A 281 1.84 30.64 -0.89
CA ALA A 281 0.82 30.07 -0.01
C ALA A 281 1.03 28.56 0.21
N ALA A 282 1.50 27.84 -0.82
CA ALA A 282 1.85 26.43 -0.75
C ALA A 282 3.22 26.16 -0.10
N GLY A 283 3.97 27.18 0.32
CA GLY A 283 5.28 27.07 0.98
C GLY A 283 6.42 26.68 0.04
N LEU A 284 6.28 26.91 -1.25
CA LEU A 284 7.30 26.66 -2.25
C LEU A 284 8.17 27.90 -2.50
N PRO A 285 9.49 27.74 -2.73
CA PRO A 285 10.37 28.84 -3.09
C PRO A 285 9.92 29.50 -4.41
N ALA A 286 10.14 30.81 -4.56
CA ALA A 286 9.95 31.50 -5.82
C ALA A 286 11.03 31.12 -6.84
N GLY A 287 10.68 31.18 -8.14
CA GLY A 287 11.62 31.07 -9.25
C GLY A 287 11.90 29.67 -9.80
N GLY A 288 11.63 28.62 -9.04
CA GLY A 288 11.84 27.23 -9.52
C GLY A 288 13.32 26.81 -9.60
N PRO A 289 13.66 25.72 -10.27
CA PRO A 289 12.78 24.87 -11.08
C PRO A 289 11.82 24.00 -10.27
N TYR A 290 10.74 23.60 -10.91
CA TYR A 290 9.72 22.72 -10.31
C TYR A 290 9.40 21.56 -11.23
N ARG A 291 8.87 20.50 -10.65
CA ARG A 291 8.35 19.33 -11.37
C ARG A 291 6.92 19.04 -10.92
N VAL A 292 6.03 18.77 -11.86
CA VAL A 292 4.65 18.38 -11.51
C VAL A 292 4.52 16.87 -11.58
N LEU A 293 3.84 16.32 -10.59
CA LEU A 293 3.55 14.89 -10.45
C LEU A 293 2.04 14.69 -10.36
N VAL A 294 1.53 13.63 -10.96
CA VAL A 294 0.11 13.26 -10.89
C VAL A 294 0.00 11.77 -10.57
N ALA A 295 -0.77 11.42 -9.55
CA ALA A 295 -0.95 10.03 -9.12
C ALA A 295 -2.43 9.67 -9.01
N THR A 296 -2.73 8.37 -8.97
CA THR A 296 -4.09 7.87 -8.72
C THR A 296 -4.54 8.06 -7.26
N SER A 297 -3.61 8.37 -6.33
CA SER A 297 -3.87 8.67 -4.92
C SER A 297 -2.95 9.77 -4.42
N GLY A 298 -3.53 10.86 -3.89
CA GLY A 298 -2.77 11.97 -3.30
C GLY A 298 -2.10 11.59 -1.99
N ASP A 299 -2.69 10.71 -1.20
CA ASP A 299 -2.09 10.25 0.06
C ASP A 299 -0.85 9.39 -0.22
N ALA A 300 -0.93 8.49 -1.19
CA ALA A 300 0.23 7.73 -1.64
C ALA A 300 1.33 8.64 -2.23
N LEU A 301 0.93 9.69 -2.98
CA LEU A 301 1.85 10.67 -3.52
C LEU A 301 2.55 11.47 -2.40
N ALA A 302 1.80 11.89 -1.38
CA ALA A 302 2.36 12.61 -0.23
C ALA A 302 3.39 11.74 0.53
N GLU A 303 3.08 10.47 0.77
CA GLU A 303 4.02 9.54 1.41
C GLU A 303 5.24 9.28 0.52
N ALA A 304 5.05 9.09 -0.81
CA ALA A 304 6.16 8.94 -1.76
C ALA A 304 7.13 10.13 -1.73
N LEU A 305 6.59 11.34 -1.74
CA LEU A 305 7.39 12.57 -1.67
C LEU A 305 8.12 12.71 -0.32
N GLY A 306 7.53 12.22 0.77
CA GLY A 306 8.19 12.15 2.07
C GLY A 306 9.48 11.34 2.06
N HIS A 307 9.62 10.34 1.18
CA HIS A 307 10.88 9.57 1.00
C HIS A 307 11.99 10.35 0.30
N LEU A 308 11.68 11.51 -0.29
CA LEU A 308 12.72 12.38 -0.85
C LEU A 308 13.57 13.09 0.23
N GLY A 309 13.15 12.99 1.49
CA GLY A 309 13.86 13.52 2.65
C GLY A 309 13.31 14.85 3.15
N GLU A 310 13.78 15.28 4.31
CA GLU A 310 13.30 16.47 5.01
C GLU A 310 13.57 17.80 4.26
N ALA A 311 14.60 17.83 3.41
CA ALA A 311 14.93 18.99 2.59
C ALA A 311 14.01 19.15 1.38
N ALA A 312 13.26 18.12 1.00
CA ALA A 312 12.35 18.17 -0.14
C ALA A 312 11.17 19.13 0.15
N ARG A 313 10.96 20.08 -0.75
CA ARG A 313 9.86 21.05 -0.66
C ARG A 313 8.84 20.73 -1.74
N TYR A 314 7.63 20.45 -1.31
CA TYR A 314 6.53 20.08 -2.21
C TYR A 314 5.18 20.51 -1.67
N ALA A 315 4.25 20.72 -2.58
CA ALA A 315 2.84 20.96 -2.28
C ALA A 315 2.01 19.86 -2.93
N VAL A 316 1.13 19.22 -2.15
CA VAL A 316 0.27 18.12 -2.61
C VAL A 316 -1.18 18.53 -2.52
N GLY A 317 -1.91 18.38 -3.64
CA GLY A 317 -3.36 18.43 -3.70
C GLY A 317 -3.98 17.03 -3.64
N ASP A 318 -5.18 16.86 -4.23
CA ASP A 318 -5.94 15.61 -4.16
C ASP A 318 -5.32 14.46 -4.97
N SER A 319 -4.72 14.76 -6.13
CA SER A 319 -4.11 13.75 -7.01
C SER A 319 -2.83 14.24 -7.69
N ALA A 320 -2.43 15.49 -7.46
CA ALA A 320 -1.26 16.08 -8.07
C ALA A 320 -0.39 16.80 -7.03
N ALA A 321 0.88 16.94 -7.33
CA ALA A 321 1.83 17.68 -6.50
C ALA A 321 2.76 18.53 -7.38
N VAL A 322 3.24 19.63 -6.80
CA VAL A 322 4.34 20.43 -7.33
C VAL A 322 5.54 20.23 -6.41
N LEU A 323 6.62 19.72 -6.94
CA LEU A 323 7.89 19.51 -6.26
C LEU A 323 8.88 20.59 -6.70
N TYR A 324 9.48 21.29 -5.75
CA TYR A 324 10.63 22.15 -6.01
C TYR A 324 11.89 21.30 -6.19
N GLU A 325 12.58 21.49 -7.30
CA GLU A 325 13.85 20.81 -7.56
C GLU A 325 14.99 21.71 -7.11
N ASP A 326 15.62 21.37 -6.01
CA ASP A 326 16.80 22.10 -5.53
C ASP A 326 17.93 21.94 -6.55
N PRO A 327 18.47 23.04 -7.12
CA PRO A 327 19.57 22.98 -8.09
C PRO A 327 20.86 22.30 -7.54
N GLY A 328 20.99 22.24 -6.21
CA GLY A 328 22.09 21.56 -5.52
C GLY A 328 21.83 20.10 -5.18
N ALA A 329 20.62 19.59 -5.36
CA ALA A 329 20.30 18.21 -5.07
C ALA A 329 20.62 17.32 -6.29
N GLU A 330 21.64 16.49 -6.18
CA GLU A 330 21.91 15.44 -7.16
C GLU A 330 20.88 14.30 -7.04
N GLY A 331 20.23 13.93 -8.14
CA GLY A 331 19.45 12.70 -8.19
C GLY A 331 18.27 12.71 -9.14
N ASP A 332 18.03 11.56 -9.76
CA ASP A 332 16.84 11.25 -10.55
C ASP A 332 15.62 11.11 -9.62
N VAL A 333 14.77 12.14 -9.55
CA VAL A 333 13.52 12.14 -8.77
C VAL A 333 12.63 10.96 -9.19
N THR A 334 12.51 10.72 -10.49
CA THR A 334 11.67 9.64 -11.04
C THR A 334 12.18 8.27 -10.60
N GLY A 335 13.50 8.05 -10.65
CA GLY A 335 14.12 6.81 -10.19
C GLY A 335 13.96 6.59 -8.69
N ARG A 336 14.11 7.65 -7.88
CA ARG A 336 13.87 7.59 -6.43
C ARG A 336 12.41 7.23 -6.10
N LEU A 337 11.45 7.87 -6.74
CA LEU A 337 10.03 7.55 -6.56
C LEU A 337 9.70 6.13 -7.03
N ARG A 338 10.31 5.67 -8.14
CA ARG A 338 10.15 4.29 -8.63
C ARG A 338 10.66 3.27 -7.61
N SER A 339 11.76 3.54 -6.93
CA SER A 339 12.30 2.61 -5.92
C SER A 339 11.41 2.46 -4.68
N VAL A 340 10.63 3.48 -4.35
CA VAL A 340 9.71 3.51 -3.20
C VAL A 340 8.32 2.95 -3.55
N TRP A 341 7.93 3.03 -4.82
CA TRP A 341 6.58 2.71 -5.28
C TRP A 341 6.07 1.32 -4.90
N PRO A 342 6.89 0.25 -4.94
CA PRO A 342 6.47 -1.09 -4.48
C PRO A 342 6.08 -1.13 -2.99
N LEU A 343 6.69 -0.29 -2.15
CA LEU A 343 6.33 -0.19 -0.73
C LEU A 343 4.92 0.39 -0.56
N LEU A 344 4.59 1.41 -1.37
CA LEU A 344 3.26 2.01 -1.39
C LEU A 344 2.18 1.05 -1.90
N GLN A 345 2.46 0.37 -3.02
CA GLN A 345 1.54 -0.65 -3.55
C GLN A 345 1.23 -1.73 -2.52
N ALA A 346 2.23 -2.11 -1.75
CA ALA A 346 2.06 -3.10 -0.71
C ALA A 346 1.30 -2.58 0.53
N CYS A 347 1.15 -1.26 0.75
CA CYS A 347 0.33 -0.68 1.82
C CYS A 347 -1.16 -0.63 1.47
N GLY A 348 -1.51 -0.49 0.19
CA GLY A 348 -2.89 -0.34 -0.27
C GLY A 348 -3.81 -1.55 -0.11
N GLY A 349 -3.31 -2.68 0.46
CA GLY A 349 -4.09 -3.90 0.71
C GLY A 349 -4.47 -4.66 -0.56
N SER A 350 -4.79 -5.94 -0.42
CA SER A 350 -5.20 -6.97 -1.39
C SER A 350 -5.56 -6.54 -2.80
N ALA A 351 -5.24 -7.41 -3.74
CA ALA A 351 -5.57 -7.32 -5.16
C ALA A 351 -6.96 -6.67 -5.40
N PRO A 352 -7.06 -5.76 -6.38
CA PRO A 352 -8.34 -5.14 -6.74
C PRO A 352 -9.35 -6.23 -7.08
N GLU A 353 -10.58 -6.08 -6.58
CA GLU A 353 -11.70 -6.84 -7.11
C GLU A 353 -11.69 -6.71 -8.63
N ALA A 354 -11.85 -7.82 -9.33
CA ALA A 354 -11.78 -7.88 -10.77
C ALA A 354 -12.78 -6.88 -11.38
N GLY A 355 -12.26 -5.74 -11.89
CA GLY A 355 -13.08 -4.71 -12.56
C GLY A 355 -12.79 -3.27 -12.17
N ALA A 356 -12.13 -2.97 -11.05
CA ALA A 356 -11.76 -1.60 -10.69
C ALA A 356 -10.29 -1.33 -11.05
N ASP A 357 -10.03 -0.34 -11.89
CA ASP A 357 -8.68 0.17 -12.18
C ASP A 357 -8.13 0.98 -10.98
N THR A 358 -7.96 0.29 -9.84
CA THR A 358 -7.47 0.84 -8.57
C THR A 358 -5.95 0.75 -8.42
N ALA A 359 -5.25 0.36 -9.49
CA ALA A 359 -3.80 0.25 -9.47
C ALA A 359 -3.14 1.60 -9.16
N LEU A 360 -2.24 1.59 -8.18
CA LEU A 360 -1.49 2.77 -7.80
C LEU A 360 -0.48 3.13 -8.89
N ARG A 361 -0.64 4.30 -9.52
CA ARG A 361 0.19 4.79 -10.63
C ARG A 361 0.62 6.22 -10.43
N LEU A 362 1.75 6.59 -11.04
CA LEU A 362 2.36 7.91 -10.99
C LEU A 362 2.86 8.33 -12.36
N GLY A 363 2.47 9.51 -12.79
CA GLY A 363 3.03 10.24 -13.92
C GLY A 363 3.88 11.43 -13.46
N VAL A 364 5.03 11.61 -14.06
CA VAL A 364 6.01 12.65 -13.72
C VAL A 364 6.26 13.51 -14.96
N GLY A 365 6.01 14.82 -14.85
CA GLY A 365 6.32 15.80 -15.88
C GLY A 365 7.79 16.17 -15.93
N SER A 366 8.21 16.96 -16.92
CA SER A 366 9.56 17.51 -17.00
C SER A 366 9.76 18.67 -16.01
N SER A 367 11.03 18.95 -15.70
CA SER A 367 11.44 20.14 -14.95
C SER A 367 11.02 21.41 -15.70
N ALA A 368 10.49 22.38 -14.97
CA ALA A 368 9.94 23.58 -15.57
C ALA A 368 10.03 24.80 -14.66
N THR A 369 10.01 25.99 -15.26
CA THR A 369 9.94 27.27 -14.56
C THR A 369 8.77 28.10 -15.12
N GLY A 370 8.22 28.97 -14.28
CA GLY A 370 7.14 29.85 -14.65
C GLY A 370 5.81 29.16 -14.94
N ALA A 371 4.77 29.95 -15.12
CA ALA A 371 3.40 29.46 -15.21
C ALA A 371 3.15 28.54 -16.43
N GLN A 372 3.65 28.94 -17.59
CA GLN A 372 3.47 28.15 -18.81
C GLN A 372 4.24 26.82 -18.75
N GLY A 373 5.47 26.84 -18.20
CA GLY A 373 6.26 25.63 -18.01
C GLY A 373 5.61 24.65 -17.06
N LEU A 374 5.09 25.13 -15.91
CA LEU A 374 4.39 24.29 -14.93
C LEU A 374 3.09 23.69 -15.49
N ARG A 375 2.33 24.45 -16.29
CA ARG A 375 1.15 23.91 -17.02
C ARG A 375 1.54 22.81 -17.99
N ALA A 376 2.62 23.02 -18.74
CA ALA A 376 3.15 21.98 -19.63
C ALA A 376 3.57 20.74 -18.84
N SER A 377 4.29 20.92 -17.72
CA SER A 377 4.68 19.83 -16.82
C SER A 377 3.47 19.07 -16.26
N LEU A 378 2.38 19.77 -15.89
CA LEU A 378 1.13 19.14 -15.45
C LEU A 378 0.49 18.31 -16.57
N GLY A 379 0.41 18.85 -17.78
CA GLY A 379 -0.09 18.12 -18.95
C GLY A 379 0.73 16.87 -19.25
N GLN A 380 2.04 17.00 -19.20
CA GLN A 380 2.99 15.89 -19.36
C GLN A 380 2.85 14.82 -18.27
N ALA A 381 2.68 15.23 -17.00
CA ALA A 381 2.47 14.30 -15.89
C ALA A 381 1.16 13.53 -16.04
N ARG A 382 0.07 14.18 -16.48
CA ARG A 382 -1.21 13.52 -16.78
C ARG A 382 -1.07 12.50 -17.91
N PHE A 383 -0.35 12.87 -18.96
CA PHE A 383 -0.07 11.98 -20.10
C PHE A 383 0.76 10.76 -19.65
N ALA A 384 1.83 11.00 -18.89
CA ALA A 384 2.68 9.94 -18.37
C ALA A 384 1.90 9.00 -17.41
N LEU A 385 0.97 9.55 -16.61
CA LEU A 385 0.09 8.75 -15.76
C LEU A 385 -0.82 7.83 -16.60
N ALA A 386 -1.38 8.33 -17.70
CA ALA A 386 -2.19 7.52 -18.62
C ALA A 386 -1.38 6.40 -19.28
N ALA A 387 -0.08 6.63 -19.54
CA ALA A 387 0.85 5.64 -20.06
C ALA A 387 1.38 4.66 -19.00
N ALA A 388 1.18 4.94 -17.70
CA ALA A 388 1.61 4.08 -16.63
C ALA A 388 0.71 2.83 -16.52
N GLY A 389 1.32 1.67 -16.27
CA GLY A 389 0.62 0.39 -16.19
C GLY A 389 1.23 -0.53 -15.12
N PRO A 390 0.72 -1.77 -14.99
CA PRO A 390 1.18 -2.69 -13.94
C PRO A 390 2.69 -2.98 -13.97
N GLU A 391 3.27 -3.09 -15.16
CA GLU A 391 4.72 -3.37 -15.33
C GLU A 391 5.59 -2.12 -15.08
N ALA A 392 5.03 -0.93 -15.33
CA ALA A 392 5.71 0.33 -15.13
C ALA A 392 4.76 1.36 -14.49
N PRO A 393 4.50 1.21 -13.18
CA PRO A 393 3.54 2.05 -12.47
C PRO A 393 4.01 3.50 -12.26
N VAL A 394 5.31 3.77 -12.40
CA VAL A 394 5.91 5.12 -12.34
C VAL A 394 6.50 5.44 -13.71
N ARG A 395 5.93 6.45 -14.37
CA ARG A 395 6.38 6.92 -15.69
C ARG A 395 6.75 8.41 -15.64
N GLY A 396 7.93 8.74 -16.15
CA GLY A 396 8.33 10.11 -16.45
C GLY A 396 8.14 10.39 -17.95
N VAL A 397 7.70 11.59 -18.30
CA VAL A 397 7.55 11.96 -19.72
C VAL A 397 8.87 11.89 -20.48
N GLU A 398 9.98 12.17 -19.81
CA GLU A 398 11.34 12.10 -20.37
C GLU A 398 11.81 10.66 -20.72
N GLN A 399 11.03 9.64 -20.34
CA GLN A 399 11.30 8.23 -20.57
C GLN A 399 10.40 7.60 -21.66
N LEU A 400 9.59 8.43 -22.32
CA LEU A 400 8.72 8.01 -23.42
C LEU A 400 9.51 8.07 -24.73
N ASP A 401 10.25 7.02 -25.03
CA ASP A 401 11.16 6.96 -26.18
C ASP A 401 10.69 6.05 -27.31
N THR A 402 9.55 5.35 -27.13
CA THR A 402 8.95 4.47 -28.15
C THR A 402 7.56 4.93 -28.57
N LEU A 403 7.17 4.59 -29.81
CA LEU A 403 5.81 4.84 -30.31
C LEU A 403 4.75 4.15 -29.44
N ALA A 404 5.03 2.94 -28.96
CA ALA A 404 4.11 2.20 -28.08
C ALA A 404 3.84 2.94 -26.77
N GLU A 405 4.87 3.50 -26.14
CA GLU A 405 4.75 4.28 -24.92
C GLU A 405 4.02 5.61 -25.16
N LEU A 406 4.31 6.27 -26.28
CA LEU A 406 3.58 7.48 -26.68
C LEU A 406 2.08 7.16 -26.86
N LEU A 407 1.74 6.11 -27.57
CA LEU A 407 0.35 5.70 -27.78
C LEU A 407 -0.34 5.27 -26.49
N ALA A 408 0.39 4.66 -25.54
CA ALA A 408 -0.17 4.26 -24.25
C ALA A 408 -0.72 5.45 -23.44
N GLY A 409 -0.14 6.65 -23.59
CA GLY A 409 -0.62 7.88 -22.98
C GLY A 409 -1.88 8.49 -23.64
N VAL A 410 -2.26 8.01 -24.82
CA VAL A 410 -3.49 8.45 -25.49
C VAL A 410 -4.70 7.74 -24.86
N PRO A 411 -5.82 8.45 -24.58
CA PRO A 411 -7.03 7.84 -24.03
C PRO A 411 -7.48 6.59 -24.82
N ARG A 412 -7.90 5.56 -24.10
CA ARG A 412 -8.28 4.27 -24.69
C ARG A 412 -9.35 4.40 -25.76
N GLU A 413 -10.33 5.28 -25.54
CA GLU A 413 -11.44 5.54 -26.44
C GLU A 413 -10.94 6.13 -27.77
N VAL A 414 -9.97 7.03 -27.71
CA VAL A 414 -9.34 7.66 -28.90
C VAL A 414 -8.52 6.61 -29.67
N ARG A 415 -7.72 5.80 -28.95
CA ARG A 415 -6.95 4.69 -29.54
C ARG A 415 -7.85 3.68 -30.24
N ALA A 416 -8.94 3.27 -29.58
CA ALA A 416 -9.90 2.32 -30.13
C ALA A 416 -10.54 2.83 -31.43
N VAL A 417 -10.91 4.13 -31.47
CA VAL A 417 -11.44 4.75 -32.69
C VAL A 417 -10.40 4.75 -33.81
N PHE A 418 -9.15 5.13 -33.52
CA PHE A 418 -8.07 5.13 -34.51
C PHE A 418 -7.77 3.72 -35.01
N GLY A 419 -7.61 2.75 -34.11
CA GLY A 419 -7.36 1.35 -34.42
C GLY A 419 -8.46 0.76 -35.30
N THR A 420 -9.73 0.91 -34.90
CA THR A 420 -10.89 0.42 -35.64
C THR A 420 -11.01 1.05 -37.03
N ARG A 421 -10.81 2.36 -37.15
CA ARG A 421 -10.89 3.06 -38.45
C ARG A 421 -9.75 2.68 -39.38
N THR A 422 -8.55 2.53 -38.87
CA THR A 422 -7.34 2.25 -39.68
C THR A 422 -7.26 0.79 -40.11
N LEU A 423 -7.59 -0.14 -39.22
CA LEU A 423 -7.61 -1.56 -39.55
C LEU A 423 -8.91 -2.00 -40.25
N GLY A 424 -9.99 -1.22 -40.08
CA GLY A 424 -11.22 -1.39 -40.84
C GLY A 424 -11.80 -2.81 -40.76
N ALA A 425 -12.04 -3.39 -41.95
CA ALA A 425 -12.62 -4.71 -42.10
C ALA A 425 -11.63 -5.89 -41.87
N LEU A 426 -10.41 -5.60 -41.39
CA LEU A 426 -9.42 -6.66 -41.17
C LEU A 426 -9.86 -7.65 -40.07
N GLY A 427 -10.66 -7.16 -39.09
CA GLY A 427 -11.16 -7.96 -37.97
C GLY A 427 -10.06 -8.62 -37.13
N GLU A 428 -10.47 -9.51 -36.22
CA GLU A 428 -9.56 -10.42 -35.53
C GLU A 428 -9.43 -11.71 -36.39
N GLY A 429 -8.20 -12.16 -36.68
CA GLY A 429 -7.98 -13.39 -37.42
C GLY A 429 -6.67 -13.43 -38.17
N MET A 430 -6.55 -14.41 -39.06
CA MET A 430 -5.31 -14.76 -39.79
C MET A 430 -4.67 -13.60 -40.58
N LEU A 431 -5.45 -12.64 -41.06
CA LEU A 431 -4.92 -11.50 -41.80
C LEU A 431 -4.26 -10.51 -40.88
N ARG A 432 -4.87 -10.24 -39.69
CA ARG A 432 -4.29 -9.40 -38.66
C ARG A 432 -3.01 -9.99 -38.12
N GLU A 433 -3.01 -11.27 -37.77
CA GLU A 433 -1.82 -12.00 -37.33
C GLU A 433 -0.71 -11.93 -38.37
N THR A 434 -1.06 -12.15 -39.68
CA THR A 434 -0.08 -12.07 -40.77
C THR A 434 0.52 -10.66 -40.88
N LEU A 435 -0.27 -9.60 -40.74
CA LEU A 435 0.19 -8.20 -40.72
C LEU A 435 1.12 -7.93 -39.53
N GLU A 436 0.74 -8.37 -38.33
CA GLU A 436 1.55 -8.20 -37.12
C GLU A 436 2.93 -8.86 -37.29
N VAL A 437 2.96 -10.11 -37.71
CA VAL A 437 4.20 -10.86 -37.92
C VAL A 437 5.02 -10.26 -39.06
N PHE A 438 4.37 -9.78 -40.13
CA PHE A 438 5.04 -9.14 -41.26
C PHE A 438 5.76 -7.85 -40.85
N LEU A 439 5.08 -6.99 -40.11
CA LEU A 439 5.67 -5.75 -39.58
C LEU A 439 6.78 -6.03 -38.56
N ALA A 440 6.58 -7.01 -37.66
CA ALA A 440 7.57 -7.44 -36.67
C ALA A 440 8.86 -8.00 -37.32
N ASN A 441 8.74 -8.61 -38.50
CA ASN A 441 9.88 -9.12 -39.29
C ASN A 441 10.44 -8.10 -40.30
N ASN A 442 10.25 -6.79 -40.05
CA ASN A 442 10.70 -5.72 -40.93
C ASN A 442 10.21 -5.87 -42.37
N CYS A 443 8.98 -6.31 -42.55
CA CYS A 443 8.35 -6.55 -43.84
C CYS A 443 9.10 -7.60 -44.71
N SER A 444 9.78 -8.54 -44.08
CA SER A 444 10.47 -9.61 -44.77
C SER A 444 9.53 -10.78 -45.08
N TRP A 445 9.27 -11.02 -46.37
CA TRP A 445 8.40 -12.08 -46.85
C TRP A 445 8.85 -13.46 -46.37
N THR A 446 10.14 -13.76 -46.48
CA THR A 446 10.71 -15.06 -46.13
C THR A 446 10.62 -15.30 -44.62
N ARG A 447 11.06 -14.34 -43.80
CA ARG A 447 10.99 -14.48 -42.32
C ARG A 447 9.56 -14.58 -41.82
N THR A 448 8.64 -13.86 -42.45
CA THR A 448 7.21 -13.95 -42.10
C THR A 448 6.65 -15.32 -42.46
N ALA A 449 7.00 -15.85 -43.61
CA ALA A 449 6.57 -17.19 -44.05
C ALA A 449 7.11 -18.29 -43.11
N GLU A 450 8.38 -18.19 -42.72
CA GLU A 450 9.00 -19.06 -41.71
C GLU A 450 8.31 -18.96 -40.35
N ALA A 451 8.09 -17.75 -39.84
CA ALA A 451 7.47 -17.51 -38.54
C ALA A 451 6.02 -18.02 -38.44
N LEU A 452 5.28 -17.96 -39.57
CA LEU A 452 3.90 -18.43 -39.64
C LEU A 452 3.77 -19.88 -40.15
N HIS A 453 4.86 -20.55 -40.47
CA HIS A 453 4.89 -21.88 -41.10
C HIS A 453 4.06 -21.93 -42.39
N LEU A 454 4.19 -20.89 -43.23
CA LEU A 454 3.48 -20.74 -44.47
C LEU A 454 4.45 -20.68 -45.67
N HIS A 455 3.91 -20.90 -46.89
CA HIS A 455 4.65 -20.59 -48.09
C HIS A 455 4.67 -19.07 -48.35
N VAL A 456 5.77 -18.56 -48.90
CA VAL A 456 5.95 -17.11 -49.17
C VAL A 456 4.80 -16.53 -50.02
N ASN A 457 4.32 -17.28 -51.04
CA ASN A 457 3.18 -16.87 -51.86
C ASN A 457 1.88 -16.66 -51.05
N THR A 458 1.69 -17.48 -50.00
CA THR A 458 0.53 -17.33 -49.11
C THR A 458 0.62 -16.03 -48.30
N VAL A 459 1.82 -15.67 -47.86
CA VAL A 459 2.07 -14.40 -47.18
C VAL A 459 1.79 -13.22 -48.13
N HIS A 460 2.28 -13.27 -49.37
CA HIS A 460 2.00 -12.28 -50.41
C HIS A 460 0.49 -12.07 -50.59
N TYR A 461 -0.26 -13.17 -50.84
CA TYR A 461 -1.71 -13.09 -50.99
C TYR A 461 -2.41 -12.48 -49.78
N ARG A 462 -2.01 -12.86 -48.57
CA ARG A 462 -2.61 -12.32 -47.35
C ARG A 462 -2.32 -10.84 -47.18
N ILE A 463 -1.10 -10.39 -47.44
CA ILE A 463 -0.72 -8.97 -47.34
C ILE A 463 -1.42 -8.13 -48.39
N GLU A 464 -1.52 -8.60 -49.65
CA GLU A 464 -2.31 -7.96 -50.72
C GLU A 464 -3.78 -7.84 -50.31
N ARG A 465 -4.32 -8.86 -49.64
CA ARG A 465 -5.67 -8.78 -49.07
C ARG A 465 -5.81 -7.75 -47.93
N VAL A 466 -4.78 -7.64 -47.08
CA VAL A 466 -4.70 -6.60 -46.03
C VAL A 466 -4.71 -5.22 -46.68
N GLU A 467 -3.89 -4.98 -47.70
CA GLU A 467 -3.84 -3.69 -48.42
C GLU A 467 -5.20 -3.32 -49.02
N THR A 468 -5.85 -4.34 -49.65
CA THR A 468 -7.19 -4.16 -50.26
C THR A 468 -8.24 -3.76 -49.17
N LEU A 469 -8.23 -4.42 -48.00
CA LEU A 469 -9.23 -4.21 -46.98
C LEU A 469 -9.00 -2.91 -46.20
N THR A 470 -7.74 -2.53 -45.97
CA THR A 470 -7.39 -1.32 -45.24
C THR A 470 -7.26 -0.10 -46.13
N GLY A 471 -7.14 -0.26 -47.46
CA GLY A 471 -6.83 0.84 -48.37
C GLY A 471 -5.42 1.39 -48.19
N ARG A 472 -4.52 0.67 -47.57
CA ARG A 472 -3.15 1.08 -47.25
C ARG A 472 -2.15 0.27 -48.09
N ASP A 473 -1.20 0.97 -48.68
CA ASP A 473 -0.10 0.40 -49.46
C ASP A 473 1.12 0.16 -48.57
N LEU A 474 1.47 -1.09 -48.34
CA LEU A 474 2.59 -1.50 -47.48
C LEU A 474 3.97 -1.33 -48.16
N SER A 475 4.05 -0.78 -49.36
CA SER A 475 5.30 -0.27 -49.91
C SER A 475 5.67 1.12 -49.30
N ARG A 476 4.68 1.90 -48.87
CA ARG A 476 4.83 3.26 -48.33
C ARG A 476 5.09 3.23 -46.85
N LEU A 477 6.07 4.02 -46.37
CA LEU A 477 6.44 4.09 -44.96
C LEU A 477 5.32 4.67 -44.08
N ASP A 478 4.66 5.74 -44.53
CA ASP A 478 3.56 6.36 -43.81
C ASP A 478 2.40 5.38 -43.55
N HIS A 479 2.03 4.59 -44.54
CA HIS A 479 0.99 3.58 -44.40
C HIS A 479 1.40 2.42 -43.47
N LYS A 480 2.67 1.99 -43.50
CA LYS A 480 3.21 1.01 -42.53
C LYS A 480 3.12 1.52 -41.11
N LEU A 481 3.51 2.78 -40.88
CA LEU A 481 3.45 3.41 -39.57
C LEU A 481 2.02 3.53 -39.07
N ASP A 482 1.07 3.92 -39.92
CA ASP A 482 -0.34 3.98 -39.57
C ASP A 482 -0.88 2.62 -39.13
N LEU A 483 -0.60 1.56 -39.90
CA LEU A 483 -1.04 0.20 -39.59
C LEU A 483 -0.35 -0.34 -38.33
N TYR A 484 0.95 -0.09 -38.18
CA TYR A 484 1.69 -0.46 -36.97
C TYR A 484 1.14 0.24 -35.73
N ALA A 485 0.90 1.54 -35.80
CA ALA A 485 0.29 2.31 -34.72
C ALA A 485 -1.12 1.79 -34.39
N ALA A 486 -1.94 1.50 -35.42
CA ALA A 486 -3.30 0.98 -35.23
C ALA A 486 -3.33 -0.39 -34.53
N LEU A 487 -2.40 -1.28 -34.86
CA LEU A 487 -2.23 -2.56 -34.16
C LEU A 487 -1.86 -2.41 -32.68
N ARG A 488 -1.15 -1.32 -32.31
CA ARG A 488 -0.79 -1.00 -30.92
C ARG A 488 -1.90 -0.29 -30.16
N CYS A 489 -2.94 0.17 -30.86
CA CYS A 489 -4.09 0.87 -30.27
C CYS A 489 -5.24 -0.08 -29.86
N LEU A 490 -5.23 -1.30 -30.30
CA LEU A 490 -6.22 -2.35 -29.99
C LEU A 490 -5.69 -3.30 -28.92
#